data_6d72d650219b85357d62880b658c01cf
#
_entry.id   6d72d650219b85357d62880b658c01cf
#
_cell.length_a   1.000
_cell.length_b   1.000
_cell.length_c   1.000
_cell.angle_alpha   90.00
_cell.angle_beta   90.00
_cell.angle_gamma   90.00
#
_symmetry.space_group_name_H-M   'P 1'
#
loop_
_entity.id
_entity.type
_entity.pdbx_description
1 polymer ?
#
loop_
_entity_poly.entity_id
_entity_poly.type
_entity_poly.pdbx_seq_one_letter_code
_entity_poly.pdbx_strand_id
1 'polypeptide(L)'
;MMDLAPILTGIAVAGLICQATAVPVPFKVEAILPQAEGAPYATMAAQIGKDMLASLIPYRVLKNGGVTYHLGDKSTPPLQVWAQEKLTGLTIFKVDPAHIYDGQADLTPPGILKRGDKLSFASSKNETTQGIYVGMEHSIGDTSFPLRLIRDQFPKLAVPPIGQPCYDSENRLVGIVLGVSRKGTCHLLPARAISFLATHPEAKRVRLGCLLDINSSTPVIEGLINGGPLARAGIQTGDILININDTPIRNYGDMLDATYYLTGDKPLSIEVIRGTQVVTSKGILPTQDPR
;
A
#
# COMPACT_ATOMS: atom_id res chain seq x y z
N MET A 1 -16.74 -17.54 -75.26
CA MET A 1 -17.11 -18.15 -73.98
C MET A 1 -15.93 -17.95 -73.05
N MET A 2 -15.98 -16.94 -72.20
CA MET A 2 -14.93 -16.65 -71.23
C MET A 2 -15.53 -16.94 -69.82
N ASP A 3 -14.98 -17.94 -69.18
CA ASP A 3 -15.34 -18.32 -67.84
C ASP A 3 -14.67 -17.33 -66.83
N LEU A 4 -15.48 -16.64 -66.04
CA LEU A 4 -15.07 -15.80 -64.94
C LEU A 4 -15.30 -16.58 -63.64
N ALA A 5 -14.23 -17.09 -63.06
CA ALA A 5 -14.24 -17.64 -61.71
C ALA A 5 -14.19 -16.50 -60.67
N PRO A 6 -14.99 -16.55 -59.61
CA PRO A 6 -14.91 -15.53 -58.52
C PRO A 6 -13.77 -15.82 -57.57
N ILE A 7 -12.93 -14.81 -57.37
CA ILE A 7 -11.88 -14.79 -56.34
C ILE A 7 -12.56 -14.53 -54.99
N LEU A 8 -12.67 -15.56 -54.16
CA LEU A 8 -13.04 -15.45 -52.75
C LEU A 8 -11.81 -15.00 -51.95
N THR A 9 -11.72 -13.70 -51.69
CA THR A 9 -10.79 -13.15 -50.69
C THR A 9 -11.32 -13.44 -49.28
N GLY A 10 -10.76 -14.50 -48.69
CA GLY A 10 -10.99 -14.80 -47.27
C GLY A 10 -10.29 -13.76 -46.38
N ILE A 11 -11.05 -12.88 -45.77
CA ILE A 11 -10.57 -12.04 -44.68
C ILE A 11 -10.45 -12.92 -43.42
N ALA A 12 -9.23 -13.34 -43.10
CA ALA A 12 -8.93 -13.97 -41.84
C ALA A 12 -9.05 -12.89 -40.76
N VAL A 13 -10.16 -12.84 -40.05
CA VAL A 13 -10.30 -12.11 -38.79
C VAL A 13 -9.45 -12.87 -37.79
N ALA A 14 -8.21 -12.42 -37.59
CA ALA A 14 -7.40 -12.83 -36.45
C ALA A 14 -8.12 -12.34 -35.17
N GLY A 15 -8.95 -13.20 -34.60
CA GLY A 15 -9.51 -13.00 -33.30
C GLY A 15 -8.35 -12.92 -32.31
N LEU A 16 -8.06 -11.71 -31.82
CA LEU A 16 -7.25 -11.52 -30.64
C LEU A 16 -8.03 -12.16 -29.47
N ILE A 17 -7.73 -13.43 -29.20
CA ILE A 17 -8.14 -14.05 -27.94
C ILE A 17 -7.31 -13.35 -26.87
N CYS A 18 -7.91 -12.32 -26.29
CA CYS A 18 -7.41 -11.76 -25.06
C CYS A 18 -7.51 -12.87 -24.01
N GLN A 19 -6.46 -13.65 -23.85
CA GLN A 19 -6.35 -14.57 -22.72
C GLN A 19 -6.37 -13.69 -21.49
N ALA A 20 -7.50 -13.69 -20.78
CA ALA A 20 -7.58 -13.11 -19.47
C ALA A 20 -6.52 -13.80 -18.62
N THR A 21 -5.40 -13.11 -18.37
CA THR A 21 -4.35 -13.63 -17.51
C THR A 21 -4.95 -13.87 -16.14
N ALA A 22 -4.76 -15.07 -15.59
CA ALA A 22 -5.30 -15.42 -14.30
C ALA A 22 -4.72 -14.48 -13.23
N VAL A 23 -5.54 -14.13 -12.24
CA VAL A 23 -5.08 -13.34 -11.10
C VAL A 23 -3.94 -14.09 -10.40
N PRO A 24 -2.81 -13.42 -10.07
CA PRO A 24 -1.66 -14.08 -9.45
C PRO A 24 -2.04 -14.77 -8.14
N VAL A 25 -1.63 -16.04 -8.00
CA VAL A 25 -1.90 -16.81 -6.78
C VAL A 25 -0.96 -16.32 -5.68
N PRO A 26 -1.48 -15.99 -4.48
CA PRO A 26 -0.66 -15.54 -3.37
C PRO A 26 0.15 -16.68 -2.77
N PHE A 27 1.32 -16.35 -2.23
CA PHE A 27 2.14 -17.27 -1.45
C PHE A 27 1.65 -17.34 -0.01
N LYS A 28 1.70 -18.53 0.59
CA LYS A 28 1.50 -18.69 2.03
C LYS A 28 2.81 -18.44 2.76
N VAL A 29 2.80 -17.56 3.76
CA VAL A 29 3.93 -17.33 4.67
C VAL A 29 3.53 -17.76 6.08
N GLU A 30 4.34 -18.58 6.71
CA GLU A 30 4.16 -19.01 8.09
C GLU A 30 5.20 -18.34 9.00
N ALA A 31 4.71 -17.69 10.06
CA ALA A 31 5.54 -17.12 11.11
C ALA A 31 5.54 -18.07 12.32
N ILE A 32 6.72 -18.55 12.69
CA ILE A 32 6.93 -19.48 13.78
C ILE A 32 7.45 -18.72 14.99
N LEU A 33 6.68 -18.76 16.07
CA LEU A 33 7.01 -18.11 17.33
C LEU A 33 7.86 -19.05 18.19
N PRO A 34 9.00 -18.61 18.75
CA PRO A 34 9.95 -19.49 19.44
C PRO A 34 9.42 -20.11 20.73
N GLN A 35 8.37 -19.56 21.33
CA GLN A 35 7.81 -20.00 22.62
C GLN A 35 6.31 -20.32 22.56
N ALA A 36 5.70 -20.36 21.38
CA ALA A 36 4.27 -20.63 21.29
C ALA A 36 3.99 -22.13 21.18
N GLU A 37 3.33 -22.68 22.19
CA GLU A 37 2.61 -23.96 22.07
C GLU A 37 1.37 -23.68 21.18
N GLY A 38 1.47 -23.92 19.87
CA GLY A 38 0.35 -23.73 18.96
C GLY A 38 0.72 -23.74 17.49
N ALA A 39 -0.31 -23.61 16.64
CA ALA A 39 -0.11 -23.50 15.20
C ALA A 39 0.63 -22.20 14.84
N PRO A 40 1.52 -22.21 13.84
CA PRO A 40 2.19 -21.02 13.35
C PRO A 40 1.16 -20.01 12.86
N TYR A 41 1.50 -18.71 12.98
CA TYR A 41 0.69 -17.68 12.36
C TYR A 41 0.88 -17.73 10.84
N ALA A 42 -0.19 -17.99 10.12
CA ALA A 42 -0.16 -18.01 8.66
C ALA A 42 -0.76 -16.73 8.07
N THR A 43 -0.14 -16.21 7.04
CA THR A 43 -0.61 -15.08 6.25
C THR A 43 -0.33 -15.31 4.78
N MET A 44 -0.90 -14.44 3.92
CA MET A 44 -0.64 -14.47 2.50
C MET A 44 0.40 -13.42 2.12
N ALA A 45 1.12 -13.64 1.03
CA ALA A 45 2.10 -12.70 0.50
C ALA A 45 1.92 -12.52 -1.01
N ALA A 46 2.17 -11.30 -1.47
CA ALA A 46 2.27 -10.97 -2.89
C ALA A 46 3.73 -11.02 -3.33
N GLN A 47 4.00 -11.54 -4.50
CA GLN A 47 5.29 -11.37 -5.17
C GLN A 47 5.37 -9.96 -5.75
N ILE A 48 6.41 -9.20 -5.38
CA ILE A 48 6.62 -7.81 -5.77
C ILE A 48 7.93 -7.60 -6.55
N GLY A 49 8.69 -8.65 -6.72
CA GLY A 49 9.97 -8.67 -7.43
C GLY A 49 10.39 -10.09 -7.73
N LYS A 50 11.49 -10.25 -8.45
CA LYS A 50 12.04 -11.56 -8.80
C LYS A 50 12.48 -12.38 -7.57
N ASP A 51 12.80 -11.69 -6.47
CA ASP A 51 13.33 -12.26 -5.23
C ASP A 51 12.67 -11.65 -3.99
N MET A 52 11.48 -11.03 -4.14
CA MET A 52 10.83 -10.32 -3.04
C MET A 52 9.36 -10.70 -2.90
N LEU A 53 8.96 -10.88 -1.65
CA LEU A 53 7.56 -11.05 -1.24
C LEU A 53 7.17 -9.95 -0.26
N ALA A 54 5.94 -9.47 -0.36
CA ALA A 54 5.32 -8.54 0.59
C ALA A 54 4.17 -9.20 1.32
N SER A 55 4.12 -9.06 2.64
CA SER A 55 3.07 -9.59 3.49
C SER A 55 2.75 -8.64 4.64
N LEU A 56 1.65 -8.90 5.34
CA LEU A 56 1.28 -8.20 6.57
C LEU A 56 1.42 -9.14 7.76
N ILE A 57 2.33 -8.78 8.68
CA ILE A 57 2.58 -9.50 9.92
C ILE A 57 2.05 -8.65 11.09
N PRO A 58 1.02 -9.09 11.82
CA PRO A 58 0.45 -8.31 12.92
C PRO A 58 1.48 -7.98 14.00
N TYR A 59 1.37 -6.79 14.59
CA TYR A 59 2.26 -6.33 15.65
C TYR A 59 2.39 -7.34 16.81
N ARG A 60 1.31 -8.05 17.16
CA ARG A 60 1.35 -9.09 18.20
C ARG A 60 2.35 -10.23 17.90
N VAL A 61 2.62 -10.50 16.61
CA VAL A 61 3.64 -11.47 16.17
C VAL A 61 5.01 -10.82 16.22
N LEU A 62 5.15 -9.61 15.71
CA LEU A 62 6.41 -8.86 15.61
C LEU A 62 7.04 -8.58 16.98
N LYS A 63 6.21 -8.28 18.00
CA LYS A 63 6.71 -7.93 19.35
C LYS A 63 7.41 -9.07 20.09
N ASN A 64 7.20 -10.33 19.68
CA ASN A 64 7.70 -11.48 20.42
C ASN A 64 9.20 -11.77 20.20
N GLY A 65 9.84 -11.12 19.21
CA GLY A 65 11.25 -11.37 18.87
C GLY A 65 11.54 -12.83 18.46
N GLY A 66 12.65 -13.06 17.80
CA GLY A 66 13.08 -14.42 17.43
C GLY A 66 12.13 -15.18 16.50
N VAL A 67 11.19 -14.51 15.86
CA VAL A 67 10.24 -15.12 14.92
C VAL A 67 10.99 -15.52 13.66
N THR A 68 10.79 -16.75 13.21
CA THR A 68 11.25 -17.21 11.90
C THR A 68 10.09 -17.29 10.92
N TYR A 69 10.36 -16.99 9.66
CA TYR A 69 9.34 -16.96 8.60
C TYR A 69 9.70 -18.01 7.56
N HIS A 70 8.72 -18.76 7.09
CA HIS A 70 8.90 -19.79 6.07
C HIS A 70 7.87 -19.62 4.95
N LEU A 71 8.28 -19.98 3.73
CA LEU A 71 7.39 -20.04 2.57
C LEU A 71 6.69 -21.41 2.56
N GLY A 72 5.37 -21.41 2.63
CA GLY A 72 4.57 -22.64 2.61
C GLY A 72 4.58 -23.39 3.93
N ASP A 73 5.66 -24.10 4.23
CA ASP A 73 5.82 -24.89 5.44
C ASP A 73 7.25 -24.79 6.00
N LYS A 74 7.49 -25.52 7.11
CA LYS A 74 8.80 -25.54 7.79
C LYS A 74 9.92 -26.23 6.99
N SER A 75 9.61 -26.91 5.89
CA SER A 75 10.60 -27.60 5.06
C SER A 75 11.44 -26.64 4.20
N THR A 76 10.93 -25.42 3.98
CA THR A 76 11.66 -24.38 3.24
C THR A 76 12.66 -23.66 4.15
N PRO A 77 13.78 -23.16 3.60
CA PRO A 77 14.68 -22.27 4.35
C PRO A 77 13.94 -21.06 4.92
N PRO A 78 14.38 -20.55 6.09
CA PRO A 78 13.79 -19.32 6.64
C PRO A 78 13.90 -18.15 5.66
N LEU A 79 12.81 -17.38 5.51
CA LEU A 79 12.81 -16.15 4.72
C LEU A 79 13.61 -15.06 5.44
N GLN A 80 14.43 -14.34 4.69
CA GLN A 80 15.14 -13.17 5.21
C GLN A 80 14.22 -11.95 5.21
N VAL A 81 14.03 -11.31 6.36
CA VAL A 81 13.36 -10.02 6.45
C VAL A 81 14.28 -8.96 5.83
N TRP A 82 13.81 -8.33 4.74
CA TRP A 82 14.50 -7.22 4.08
C TRP A 82 14.14 -5.89 4.72
N ALA A 83 12.84 -5.65 4.94
CA ALA A 83 12.34 -4.45 5.57
C ALA A 83 11.04 -4.73 6.32
N GLN A 84 10.77 -3.96 7.37
CA GLN A 84 9.58 -4.13 8.17
C GLN A 84 9.10 -2.80 8.75
N GLU A 85 7.80 -2.54 8.60
CA GLU A 85 7.14 -1.43 9.26
C GLU A 85 6.21 -1.92 10.36
N LYS A 86 6.51 -1.56 11.61
CA LYS A 86 5.79 -2.09 12.79
C LYS A 86 4.34 -1.62 12.88
N LEU A 87 4.02 -0.42 12.37
CA LEU A 87 2.71 0.19 12.55
C LEU A 87 1.62 -0.48 11.70
N THR A 88 1.92 -0.75 10.44
CA THR A 88 1.02 -1.47 9.53
C THR A 88 1.24 -2.98 9.55
N GLY A 89 2.40 -3.42 10.05
CA GLY A 89 2.85 -4.81 9.97
C GLY A 89 3.38 -5.19 8.60
N LEU A 90 3.55 -4.23 7.69
CA LEU A 90 4.13 -4.49 6.37
C LEU A 90 5.54 -5.05 6.53
N THR A 91 5.75 -6.23 5.96
CA THR A 91 7.03 -6.93 5.98
C THR A 91 7.40 -7.35 4.57
N ILE A 92 8.59 -6.97 4.14
CA ILE A 92 9.19 -7.38 2.87
C ILE A 92 10.21 -8.47 3.16
N PHE A 93 10.12 -9.56 2.43
CA PHE A 93 11.03 -10.69 2.53
C PHE A 93 11.87 -10.81 1.28
N LYS A 94 13.12 -11.19 1.45
CA LYS A 94 13.96 -11.79 0.42
C LYS A 94 13.71 -13.29 0.36
N VAL A 95 13.60 -13.82 -0.85
CA VAL A 95 13.35 -15.22 -1.12
C VAL A 95 14.25 -15.71 -2.25
N ASP A 96 14.67 -16.96 -2.20
CA ASP A 96 15.37 -17.57 -3.32
C ASP A 96 14.41 -17.66 -4.54
N PRO A 97 14.78 -17.09 -5.70
CA PRO A 97 13.95 -17.15 -6.90
C PRO A 97 13.52 -18.56 -7.33
N ALA A 98 14.29 -19.58 -6.94
CA ALA A 98 13.94 -20.98 -7.20
C ALA A 98 12.65 -21.46 -6.48
N HIS A 99 12.21 -20.72 -5.46
CA HIS A 99 11.03 -21.04 -4.65
C HIS A 99 9.80 -20.20 -4.99
N ILE A 100 9.89 -19.31 -5.99
CA ILE A 100 8.78 -18.47 -6.43
C ILE A 100 8.53 -18.61 -7.91
N TYR A 101 7.31 -18.34 -8.35
CA TYR A 101 6.91 -18.50 -9.76
C TYR A 101 7.45 -17.35 -10.63
N ASP A 102 7.66 -17.65 -11.92
CA ASP A 102 7.86 -16.62 -12.94
C ASP A 102 6.52 -15.90 -13.21
N GLY A 103 6.22 -14.88 -12.41
CA GLY A 103 4.93 -14.18 -12.51
C GLY A 103 4.82 -13.02 -11.55
N GLN A 104 5.81 -12.12 -11.59
CA GLN A 104 5.73 -10.88 -10.84
C GLN A 104 4.52 -10.05 -11.30
N ALA A 105 3.67 -9.66 -10.36
CA ALA A 105 2.63 -8.68 -10.64
C ALA A 105 3.24 -7.26 -10.68
N ASP A 106 2.90 -6.51 -11.72
CA ASP A 106 3.17 -5.08 -11.73
C ASP A 106 2.40 -4.39 -10.60
N LEU A 107 2.88 -3.26 -10.16
CA LEU A 107 2.19 -2.46 -9.13
C LEU A 107 1.23 -1.47 -9.82
N THR A 108 0.03 -1.35 -9.27
CA THR A 108 -0.94 -0.34 -9.75
C THR A 108 -0.38 1.06 -9.51
N PRO A 109 -0.25 1.90 -10.56
CA PRO A 109 0.21 3.27 -10.42
C PRO A 109 -0.72 4.10 -9.50
N PRO A 110 -0.16 5.05 -8.74
CA PRO A 110 -0.96 5.93 -7.90
C PRO A 110 -2.00 6.72 -8.71
N GLY A 111 -3.22 6.84 -8.19
CA GLY A 111 -4.28 7.69 -8.78
C GLY A 111 -4.98 7.10 -10.00
N ILE A 112 -4.64 5.89 -10.45
CA ILE A 112 -5.29 5.27 -11.61
C ILE A 112 -6.69 4.72 -11.29
N LEU A 113 -6.91 4.26 -10.05
CA LEU A 113 -8.20 3.69 -9.64
C LEU A 113 -9.29 4.74 -9.62
N LYS A 114 -10.43 4.39 -10.20
CA LYS A 114 -11.67 5.17 -10.20
C LYS A 114 -12.73 4.47 -9.38
N ARG A 115 -13.56 5.26 -8.68
CA ARG A 115 -14.67 4.71 -7.91
C ARG A 115 -15.57 3.84 -8.80
N GLY A 116 -15.81 2.60 -8.38
CA GLY A 116 -16.54 1.61 -9.16
C GLY A 116 -15.65 0.56 -9.85
N ASP A 117 -14.33 0.76 -9.90
CA ASP A 117 -13.42 -0.22 -10.47
C ASP A 117 -13.49 -1.53 -9.70
N LYS A 118 -13.48 -2.63 -10.45
CA LYS A 118 -13.48 -3.98 -9.89
C LYS A 118 -12.09 -4.34 -9.41
N LEU A 119 -12.04 -4.88 -8.20
CA LEU A 119 -10.85 -5.42 -7.58
C LEU A 119 -11.00 -6.92 -7.36
N SER A 120 -9.92 -7.67 -7.53
CA SER A 120 -9.92 -9.12 -7.49
C SER A 120 -8.96 -9.66 -6.44
N PHE A 121 -9.39 -10.69 -5.71
CA PHE A 121 -8.61 -11.36 -4.67
C PHE A 121 -8.54 -12.85 -5.03
N ALA A 122 -7.35 -13.35 -5.33
CA ALA A 122 -7.15 -14.77 -5.59
C ALA A 122 -7.06 -15.54 -4.27
N SER A 123 -7.79 -16.63 -4.15
CA SER A 123 -7.62 -17.58 -3.05
C SER A 123 -6.66 -18.70 -3.48
N SER A 124 -6.09 -19.40 -2.48
CA SER A 124 -5.25 -20.58 -2.71
C SER A 124 -5.99 -21.75 -3.42
N LYS A 125 -7.31 -21.63 -3.58
CA LYS A 125 -8.17 -22.64 -4.23
C LYS A 125 -8.54 -22.29 -5.66
N ASN A 126 -7.82 -21.36 -6.30
CA ASN A 126 -8.14 -20.82 -7.64
C ASN A 126 -9.53 -20.13 -7.72
N GLU A 127 -10.11 -19.79 -6.59
CA GLU A 127 -11.33 -19.00 -6.51
C GLU A 127 -10.96 -17.53 -6.47
N THR A 128 -11.71 -16.70 -7.18
CA THR A 128 -11.52 -15.24 -7.17
C THR A 128 -12.71 -14.57 -6.49
N THR A 129 -12.46 -13.84 -5.44
CA THR A 129 -13.47 -12.96 -4.84
C THR A 129 -13.33 -11.58 -5.45
N GLN A 130 -14.45 -10.93 -5.75
CA GLN A 130 -14.46 -9.58 -6.32
C GLN A 130 -15.05 -8.58 -5.35
N GLY A 131 -14.42 -7.41 -5.28
CA GLY A 131 -14.88 -6.23 -4.61
C GLY A 131 -14.95 -5.03 -5.56
N ILE A 132 -15.32 -3.87 -5.03
CA ILE A 132 -15.46 -2.62 -5.78
C ILE A 132 -14.73 -1.50 -5.02
N TYR A 133 -13.80 -0.83 -5.71
CA TYR A 133 -13.12 0.34 -5.15
C TYR A 133 -14.10 1.47 -4.85
N VAL A 134 -14.11 1.96 -3.62
CA VAL A 134 -15.03 3.02 -3.18
C VAL A 134 -14.34 4.30 -2.71
N GLY A 135 -13.03 4.34 -2.70
CA GLY A 135 -12.25 5.53 -2.31
C GLY A 135 -11.10 5.22 -1.37
N MET A 136 -10.60 6.23 -0.69
CA MET A 136 -9.50 6.13 0.26
C MET A 136 -9.90 6.65 1.64
N GLU A 137 -9.29 6.10 2.69
CA GLU A 137 -9.54 6.47 4.08
C GLU A 137 -8.25 6.29 4.90
N HIS A 138 -8.08 7.03 6.00
CA HIS A 138 -6.89 6.95 6.86
C HIS A 138 -7.14 6.21 8.19
N SER A 139 -8.33 5.62 8.36
CA SER A 139 -8.69 4.92 9.59
C SER A 139 -9.49 3.64 9.34
N ILE A 140 -9.43 2.70 10.27
CA ILE A 140 -10.30 1.52 10.36
C ILE A 140 -10.93 1.54 11.75
N GLY A 141 -12.19 1.92 11.84
CA GLY A 141 -12.82 2.21 13.14
C GLY A 141 -12.08 3.33 13.85
N ASP A 142 -11.66 3.09 15.09
CA ASP A 142 -10.95 4.09 15.92
C ASP A 142 -9.43 4.09 15.70
N THR A 143 -8.91 3.24 14.82
CA THR A 143 -7.48 3.14 14.53
C THR A 143 -7.10 3.98 13.33
N SER A 144 -6.29 5.01 13.54
CA SER A 144 -5.73 5.86 12.47
C SER A 144 -4.41 5.30 11.96
N PHE A 145 -4.17 5.47 10.65
CA PHE A 145 -2.96 5.04 9.95
C PHE A 145 -2.17 6.24 9.42
N PRO A 146 -0.85 6.11 9.25
CA PRO A 146 0.01 7.21 8.80
C PRO A 146 -0.08 7.51 7.30
N LEU A 147 -0.94 6.81 6.58
CA LEU A 147 -1.19 6.96 5.15
C LEU A 147 -2.66 6.66 4.87
N ARG A 148 -3.13 7.02 3.67
CA ARG A 148 -4.48 6.63 3.24
C ARG A 148 -4.49 5.18 2.76
N LEU A 149 -5.49 4.43 3.25
CA LEU A 149 -5.80 3.06 2.85
C LEU A 149 -6.80 3.08 1.70
N ILE A 150 -6.67 2.13 0.78
CA ILE A 150 -7.65 1.89 -0.27
C ILE A 150 -8.85 1.20 0.35
N ARG A 151 -10.06 1.69 0.07
CA ARG A 151 -11.32 1.09 0.51
C ARG A 151 -11.94 0.29 -0.61
N ASP A 152 -12.30 -0.93 -0.27
CA ASP A 152 -13.01 -1.83 -1.16
C ASP A 152 -14.27 -2.37 -0.48
N GLN A 153 -15.37 -2.48 -1.21
CA GLN A 153 -16.64 -2.97 -0.71
C GLN A 153 -17.05 -4.25 -1.41
N PHE A 154 -17.39 -5.24 -0.61
CA PHE A 154 -17.88 -6.54 -1.09
C PHE A 154 -19.39 -6.57 -1.17
N PRO A 155 -19.94 -7.09 -2.28
CA PRO A 155 -21.40 -7.24 -2.43
C PRO A 155 -21.99 -8.34 -1.54
N LYS A 156 -21.16 -9.23 -0.99
CA LYS A 156 -21.55 -10.34 -0.10
C LYS A 156 -20.50 -10.55 0.99
N LEU A 157 -20.90 -11.28 2.05
CA LEU A 157 -20.13 -11.56 3.27
C LEU A 157 -18.78 -12.31 3.08
N ALA A 158 -18.35 -12.61 1.86
CA ALA A 158 -17.06 -13.25 1.57
C ALA A 158 -15.93 -12.22 1.61
N VAL A 159 -15.60 -11.74 2.80
CA VAL A 159 -14.53 -10.77 3.01
C VAL A 159 -13.19 -11.49 2.98
N PRO A 160 -12.20 -11.01 2.20
CA PRO A 160 -10.88 -11.62 2.13
C PRO A 160 -10.16 -11.50 3.49
N PRO A 161 -9.32 -12.48 3.86
CA PRO A 161 -8.55 -12.44 5.10
C PRO A 161 -7.47 -11.35 5.06
N ILE A 162 -7.03 -10.92 6.25
CA ILE A 162 -5.88 -10.02 6.41
C ILE A 162 -4.65 -10.66 5.76
N GLY A 163 -3.86 -9.85 5.06
CA GLY A 163 -2.70 -10.30 4.30
C GLY A 163 -3.00 -10.72 2.86
N GLN A 164 -4.27 -10.84 2.47
CA GLN A 164 -4.65 -11.23 1.12
C GLN A 164 -4.28 -10.14 0.11
N PRO A 165 -3.51 -10.45 -0.96
CA PRO A 165 -3.25 -9.52 -2.05
C PRO A 165 -4.50 -9.23 -2.88
N CYS A 166 -4.56 -7.99 -3.38
CA CYS A 166 -5.65 -7.48 -4.20
C CYS A 166 -5.10 -6.94 -5.52
N TYR A 167 -5.80 -7.24 -6.62
CA TYR A 167 -5.38 -6.91 -7.98
C TYR A 167 -6.46 -6.14 -8.73
N ASP A 168 -6.05 -5.28 -9.66
CA ASP A 168 -6.95 -4.59 -10.59
C ASP A 168 -7.31 -5.48 -11.81
N SER A 169 -8.06 -4.92 -12.75
CA SER A 169 -8.48 -5.62 -13.99
C SER A 169 -7.34 -5.98 -14.94
N GLU A 170 -6.16 -5.38 -14.75
CA GLU A 170 -4.95 -5.67 -15.53
C GLU A 170 -3.99 -6.60 -14.77
N ASN A 171 -4.46 -7.20 -13.65
CA ASN A 171 -3.69 -8.06 -12.73
C ASN A 171 -2.48 -7.37 -12.10
N ARG A 172 -2.50 -6.03 -11.96
CA ARG A 172 -1.51 -5.29 -11.20
C ARG A 172 -1.90 -5.30 -9.71
N LEU A 173 -0.91 -5.43 -8.84
CA LEU A 173 -1.11 -5.40 -7.40
C LEU A 173 -1.58 -4.01 -6.97
N VAL A 174 -2.79 -3.93 -6.44
CA VAL A 174 -3.40 -2.72 -5.85
C VAL A 174 -2.94 -2.51 -4.42
N GLY A 175 -2.84 -3.59 -3.67
CA GLY A 175 -2.45 -3.58 -2.27
C GLY A 175 -2.69 -4.90 -1.56
N ILE A 176 -2.55 -4.88 -0.24
CA ILE A 176 -2.72 -6.05 0.63
C ILE A 176 -3.77 -5.72 1.71
N VAL A 177 -4.67 -6.65 2.00
CA VAL A 177 -5.74 -6.48 3.00
C VAL A 177 -5.13 -6.26 4.39
N LEU A 178 -5.33 -5.06 4.93
CA LEU A 178 -4.86 -4.65 6.26
C LEU A 178 -5.93 -4.90 7.33
N GLY A 179 -7.18 -4.72 6.99
CA GLY A 179 -8.29 -4.91 7.91
C GLY A 179 -9.65 -4.81 7.25
N VAL A 180 -10.66 -5.18 8.02
CA VAL A 180 -12.04 -5.18 7.59
C VAL A 180 -12.88 -4.48 8.63
N SER A 181 -13.70 -3.52 8.22
CA SER A 181 -14.65 -2.85 9.11
C SER A 181 -15.85 -3.76 9.42
N ARG A 182 -16.56 -3.44 10.51
CA ARG A 182 -17.81 -4.15 10.88
C ARG A 182 -18.90 -4.08 9.79
N LYS A 183 -18.79 -3.12 8.85
CA LYS A 183 -19.74 -2.93 7.73
C LYS A 183 -19.34 -3.71 6.47
N GLY A 184 -18.32 -4.58 6.55
CA GLY A 184 -17.83 -5.35 5.40
C GLY A 184 -16.98 -4.56 4.40
N THR A 185 -16.55 -3.35 4.77
CA THR A 185 -15.56 -2.60 3.99
C THR A 185 -14.18 -3.14 4.27
N CYS A 186 -13.48 -3.53 3.23
CA CYS A 186 -12.09 -3.95 3.29
C CYS A 186 -11.17 -2.74 3.12
N HIS A 187 -10.08 -2.71 3.88
CA HIS A 187 -9.06 -1.66 3.80
C HIS A 187 -7.75 -2.30 3.39
N LEU A 188 -7.17 -1.78 2.31
CA LEU A 188 -5.93 -2.28 1.73
C LEU A 188 -4.81 -1.31 2.00
N LEU A 189 -3.66 -1.84 2.41
CA LEU A 189 -2.40 -1.11 2.36
C LEU A 189 -2.00 -0.95 0.89
N PRO A 190 -1.82 0.29 0.37
CA PRO A 190 -1.59 0.51 -1.06
C PRO A 190 -0.28 -0.10 -1.57
N ALA A 191 -0.25 -0.56 -2.82
CA ALA A 191 0.95 -1.06 -3.49
C ALA A 191 2.11 -0.05 -3.49
N ARG A 192 1.80 1.26 -3.53
CA ARG A 192 2.81 2.34 -3.38
C ARG A 192 3.56 2.25 -2.05
N ALA A 193 2.89 1.92 -0.94
CA ALA A 193 3.55 1.76 0.36
C ALA A 193 4.47 0.53 0.37
N ILE A 194 4.06 -0.54 -0.30
CA ILE A 194 4.85 -1.75 -0.48
C ILE A 194 6.13 -1.44 -1.27
N SER A 195 5.98 -0.77 -2.43
CA SER A 195 7.12 -0.34 -3.26
C SER A 195 8.06 0.59 -2.51
N PHE A 196 7.51 1.55 -1.76
CA PHE A 196 8.32 2.48 -0.98
C PHE A 196 9.18 1.75 0.06
N LEU A 197 8.60 0.85 0.85
CA LEU A 197 9.35 0.10 1.85
C LEU A 197 10.37 -0.86 1.22
N ALA A 198 10.05 -1.49 0.09
CA ALA A 198 10.96 -2.38 -0.62
C ALA A 198 12.20 -1.66 -1.16
N THR A 199 12.04 -0.41 -1.61
CA THR A 199 13.12 0.42 -2.17
C THR A 199 13.86 1.26 -1.13
N HIS A 200 13.23 1.51 0.03
CA HIS A 200 13.80 2.32 1.12
C HIS A 200 13.69 1.58 2.47
N PRO A 201 14.38 0.45 2.64
CA PRO A 201 14.25 -0.40 3.82
C PRO A 201 14.64 0.29 5.14
N GLU A 202 15.56 1.26 5.07
CA GLU A 202 16.05 2.04 6.21
C GLU A 202 15.32 3.39 6.40
N ALA A 203 14.29 3.67 5.57
CA ALA A 203 13.57 4.94 5.67
C ALA A 203 12.91 5.07 7.04
N LYS A 204 13.13 6.21 7.68
CA LYS A 204 12.50 6.55 8.95
C LYS A 204 11.21 7.30 8.72
N ARG A 205 10.30 7.23 9.68
CA ARG A 205 9.07 8.00 9.63
C ARG A 205 9.37 9.48 9.83
N VAL A 206 8.77 10.32 8.98
CA VAL A 206 8.91 11.78 9.05
C VAL A 206 7.80 12.38 9.88
N ARG A 207 8.15 13.32 10.76
CA ARG A 207 7.21 14.15 11.51
C ARG A 207 7.51 15.62 11.30
N LEU A 208 6.47 16.37 10.96
CA LEU A 208 6.56 17.82 10.76
C LEU A 208 6.38 18.62 12.06
N GLY A 209 5.80 18.01 13.08
CA GLY A 209 5.56 18.65 14.37
C GLY A 209 4.37 19.62 14.34
N CYS A 210 3.32 19.28 13.60
CA CYS A 210 2.05 20.01 13.57
C CYS A 210 0.86 19.08 13.81
N LEU A 211 -0.24 19.69 14.22
CA LEU A 211 -1.56 19.08 14.28
C LEU A 211 -2.44 19.77 13.24
N LEU A 212 -3.16 18.99 12.47
CA LEU A 212 -4.20 19.46 11.56
C LEU A 212 -5.55 18.96 12.04
N ASP A 213 -6.62 19.71 11.76
CA ASP A 213 -7.97 19.21 11.96
C ASP A 213 -8.26 18.05 11.00
N ILE A 214 -8.43 16.86 11.55
CA ILE A 214 -8.70 15.64 10.78
C ILE A 214 -10.09 15.63 10.13
N ASN A 215 -11.01 16.46 10.62
CA ASN A 215 -12.39 16.56 10.14
C ASN A 215 -12.57 17.71 9.14
N SER A 216 -11.59 18.61 9.06
CA SER A 216 -11.66 19.74 8.13
C SER A 216 -11.35 19.31 6.69
N SER A 217 -12.12 19.88 5.76
CA SER A 217 -11.80 19.78 4.33
C SER A 217 -10.60 20.65 3.93
N THR A 218 -10.16 21.54 4.82
CA THR A 218 -9.04 22.47 4.60
C THR A 218 -7.93 22.12 5.59
N PRO A 219 -6.66 21.96 5.16
CA PRO A 219 -5.56 21.54 6.02
C PRO A 219 -5.00 22.68 6.87
N VAL A 220 -5.81 23.20 7.78
CA VAL A 220 -5.44 24.27 8.71
C VAL A 220 -4.56 23.70 9.83
N ILE A 221 -3.46 24.38 10.12
CA ILE A 221 -2.58 24.05 11.24
C ILE A 221 -3.24 24.52 12.54
N GLU A 222 -3.76 23.59 13.33
CA GLU A 222 -4.40 23.86 14.61
C GLU A 222 -3.39 23.99 15.77
N GLY A 223 -2.25 23.34 15.64
CA GLY A 223 -1.23 23.34 16.66
C GLY A 223 0.15 23.01 16.12
N LEU A 224 1.17 23.45 16.84
CA LEU A 224 2.57 23.19 16.56
C LEU A 224 3.27 22.65 17.82
N ILE A 225 4.11 21.64 17.63
CA ILE A 225 5.01 21.19 18.70
C ILE A 225 6.08 22.27 18.90
N ASN A 226 6.21 22.76 20.13
CA ASN A 226 7.21 23.77 20.47
C ASN A 226 8.62 23.28 20.10
N GLY A 227 9.37 24.11 19.37
CA GLY A 227 10.67 23.72 18.82
C GLY A 227 10.64 22.61 17.75
N GLY A 228 9.46 22.20 17.30
CA GLY A 228 9.29 21.24 16.19
C GLY A 228 9.75 21.82 14.84
N PRO A 229 9.87 20.96 13.81
CA PRO A 229 10.38 21.37 12.49
C PRO A 229 9.64 22.59 11.90
N LEU A 230 8.30 22.56 11.86
CA LEU A 230 7.51 23.66 11.30
C LEU A 230 7.56 24.93 12.17
N ALA A 231 7.55 24.77 13.50
CA ALA A 231 7.67 25.92 14.41
C ALA A 231 9.02 26.65 14.21
N ARG A 232 10.13 25.90 14.09
CA ARG A 232 11.46 26.47 13.78
C ARG A 232 11.52 27.13 12.41
N ALA A 233 10.72 26.67 11.47
CA ALA A 233 10.62 27.23 10.12
C ALA A 233 9.73 28.48 10.04
N GLY A 234 9.19 28.96 11.18
CA GLY A 234 8.34 30.14 11.24
C GLY A 234 6.90 29.93 10.78
N ILE A 235 6.48 28.69 10.62
CA ILE A 235 5.08 28.35 10.38
C ILE A 235 4.28 28.60 11.67
N GLN A 236 3.02 29.01 11.55
CA GLN A 236 2.17 29.43 12.66
C GLN A 236 0.85 28.65 12.70
N THR A 237 0.26 28.58 13.87
CA THR A 237 -1.13 28.13 14.02
C THR A 237 -2.06 29.07 13.25
N GLY A 238 -3.03 28.49 12.53
CA GLY A 238 -3.93 29.20 11.62
C GLY A 238 -3.44 29.27 10.16
N ASP A 239 -2.17 28.91 9.90
CA ASP A 239 -1.71 28.76 8.51
C ASP A 239 -2.43 27.59 7.83
N ILE A 240 -2.67 27.71 6.54
CA ILE A 240 -3.25 26.65 5.70
C ILE A 240 -2.10 26.00 4.92
N LEU A 241 -1.84 24.72 5.17
CA LEU A 241 -0.79 23.95 4.51
C LEU A 241 -1.22 23.64 3.07
N ILE A 242 -0.49 24.10 2.05
CA ILE A 242 -0.84 23.91 0.64
C ILE A 242 0.14 23.05 -0.16
N ASN A 243 1.41 22.99 0.24
CA ASN A 243 2.42 22.14 -0.39
C ASN A 243 3.43 21.59 0.61
N ILE A 244 3.84 20.34 0.36
CA ILE A 244 5.04 19.73 0.94
C ILE A 244 5.92 19.30 -0.23
N ASN A 245 7.08 19.95 -0.42
CA ASN A 245 7.87 19.87 -1.64
C ASN A 245 6.98 20.23 -2.87
N ASP A 246 6.90 19.32 -3.84
CA ASP A 246 6.06 19.48 -5.04
C ASP A 246 4.69 18.78 -4.91
N THR A 247 4.33 18.33 -3.69
CA THR A 247 3.07 17.61 -3.45
C THR A 247 2.01 18.55 -2.90
N PRO A 248 0.92 18.80 -3.66
CA PRO A 248 -0.19 19.62 -3.19
C PRO A 248 -0.92 18.96 -2.02
N ILE A 249 -1.24 19.75 -1.00
CA ILE A 249 -1.97 19.34 0.20
C ILE A 249 -3.33 20.03 0.20
N ARG A 250 -4.40 19.27 0.05
CA ARG A 250 -5.79 19.76 0.00
C ARG A 250 -6.55 19.42 1.28
N ASN A 251 -6.11 18.39 2.00
CA ASN A 251 -6.75 17.88 3.20
C ASN A 251 -5.74 17.09 4.05
N TYR A 252 -6.20 16.64 5.22
CA TYR A 252 -5.38 15.84 6.16
C TYR A 252 -4.81 14.57 5.50
N GLY A 253 -5.60 13.84 4.69
CA GLY A 253 -5.14 12.63 4.02
C GLY A 253 -4.00 12.87 3.02
N ASP A 254 -4.01 14.00 2.30
CA ASP A 254 -2.91 14.38 1.40
C ASP A 254 -1.62 14.63 2.20
N MET A 255 -1.72 15.25 3.39
CA MET A 255 -0.58 15.47 4.28
C MET A 255 -0.01 14.16 4.79
N LEU A 256 -0.86 13.22 5.20
CA LEU A 256 -0.41 11.88 5.62
C LEU A 256 0.37 11.18 4.51
N ASP A 257 -0.20 11.14 3.29
CA ASP A 257 0.48 10.51 2.16
C ASP A 257 1.79 11.23 1.80
N ALA A 258 1.79 12.56 1.77
CA ALA A 258 2.99 13.34 1.49
C ALA A 258 4.11 13.04 2.48
N THR A 259 3.80 12.94 3.78
CA THR A 259 4.80 12.66 4.83
C THR A 259 5.22 11.20 4.89
N TYR A 260 4.31 10.26 4.58
CA TYR A 260 4.60 8.82 4.61
C TYR A 260 5.71 8.42 3.64
N TYR A 261 5.71 9.01 2.44
CA TYR A 261 6.66 8.68 1.37
C TYR A 261 7.95 9.52 1.39
N LEU A 262 8.22 10.26 2.46
CA LEU A 262 9.49 10.96 2.66
C LEU A 262 10.52 10.02 3.30
N THR A 263 11.78 10.12 2.86
CA THR A 263 12.88 9.35 3.44
C THR A 263 13.46 10.00 4.69
N GLY A 264 13.21 11.29 4.88
CA GLY A 264 13.60 12.06 6.07
C GLY A 264 15.06 12.54 6.08
N ASP A 265 15.86 12.15 5.12
CA ASP A 265 17.28 12.53 4.97
C ASP A 265 17.47 13.84 4.19
N LYS A 266 16.42 14.35 3.56
CA LYS A 266 16.44 15.56 2.73
C LYS A 266 15.66 16.70 3.38
N PRO A 267 16.17 17.94 3.25
CA PRO A 267 15.42 19.12 3.65
C PRO A 267 14.12 19.26 2.85
N LEU A 268 13.07 19.73 3.52
CA LEU A 268 11.76 19.94 2.92
C LEU A 268 11.54 21.41 2.56
N SER A 269 10.67 21.63 1.57
CA SER A 269 10.03 22.90 1.27
C SER A 269 8.56 22.80 1.67
N ILE A 270 8.09 23.77 2.44
CA ILE A 270 6.69 23.85 2.89
C ILE A 270 6.11 25.18 2.41
N GLU A 271 4.92 25.11 1.83
CA GLU A 271 4.16 26.31 1.48
C GLU A 271 2.85 26.34 2.25
N VAL A 272 2.55 27.50 2.81
CA VAL A 272 1.31 27.77 3.53
C VAL A 272 0.65 29.05 3.06
N ILE A 273 -0.66 29.17 3.24
CA ILE A 273 -1.37 30.43 3.14
C ILE A 273 -1.51 31.02 4.54
N ARG A 274 -1.03 32.25 4.73
CA ARG A 274 -1.19 33.06 5.95
C ARG A 274 -1.96 34.33 5.61
N GLY A 275 -3.21 34.41 6.06
CA GLY A 275 -4.12 35.47 5.61
C GLY A 275 -4.34 35.40 4.09
N THR A 276 -3.83 36.38 3.35
CA THR A 276 -3.92 36.45 1.87
C THR A 276 -2.59 36.15 1.17
N GLN A 277 -1.54 35.81 1.92
CA GLN A 277 -0.19 35.64 1.37
C GLN A 277 0.23 34.18 1.36
N VAL A 278 0.97 33.78 0.33
CA VAL A 278 1.68 32.50 0.31
C VAL A 278 3.04 32.70 0.97
N VAL A 279 3.30 31.90 1.98
CA VAL A 279 4.59 31.87 2.71
C VAL A 279 5.28 30.55 2.39
N THR A 280 6.51 30.64 1.89
CA THR A 280 7.35 29.46 1.58
C THR A 280 8.51 29.40 2.56
N SER A 281 8.66 28.26 3.23
CA SER A 281 9.81 27.93 4.08
C SER A 281 10.58 26.76 3.48
N LYS A 282 11.89 26.91 3.30
CA LYS A 282 12.80 25.91 2.72
C LYS A 282 13.86 25.45 3.71
N GLY A 283 14.46 24.31 3.44
CA GLY A 283 15.55 23.77 4.28
C GLY A 283 15.05 23.18 5.61
N ILE A 284 13.78 22.80 5.70
CA ILE A 284 13.17 22.26 6.92
C ILE A 284 13.66 20.82 7.10
N LEU A 285 14.36 20.54 8.20
CA LEU A 285 14.76 19.19 8.58
C LEU A 285 13.66 18.59 9.47
N PRO A 286 12.96 17.53 8.99
CA PRO A 286 11.92 16.89 9.77
C PRO A 286 12.49 16.09 10.94
N THR A 287 11.68 15.84 11.96
CA THR A 287 12.00 14.84 12.98
C THR A 287 11.78 13.45 12.41
N GLN A 288 12.65 12.52 12.76
CA GLN A 288 12.64 11.15 12.25
C GLN A 288 12.42 10.16 13.39
N ASP A 289 11.47 9.25 13.21
CA ASP A 289 11.26 8.10 14.10
C ASP A 289 11.51 6.79 13.36
N PRO A 290 11.87 5.72 14.05
CA PRO A 290 11.91 4.37 13.46
C PRO A 290 10.53 3.99 12.90
N ARG A 291 10.52 3.29 11.76
CA ARG A 291 9.30 2.70 11.15
C ARG A 291 8.83 1.44 11.87
#